data_430640b2c2bcc5ded9554dcb4c66e033
#
_entry.id   430640b2c2bcc5ded9554dcb4c66e033
#
_cell.length_a   1.000
_cell.length_b   1.000
_cell.length_c   1.000
_cell.angle_alpha   90.00
_cell.angle_beta   90.00
_cell.angle_gamma   90.00
#
_symmetry.space_group_name_H-M   'P 1'
#
loop_
_entity.id
_entity.type
_entity.pdbx_description
1 polymer ?
#
loop_
_entity_poly.entity_id
_entity_poly.type
_entity_poly.pdbx_seq_one_letter_code
_entity_poly.pdbx_strand_id
1 'polypeptide(L)'
;MHYFAIFENRATMKTGYPCINNSIARNAPCIFRLASYSESKLVQTVKNNLIYLNKILRYNIKYNLLFFRISSDLIPFASHPICEFPWYEFFQPELEQIGDYIKKHNIRISMHPDQFVVLNSPNEKIVKNSINELIYHCKILDIMRLDETAKMQIHVGGVYGNKLEGIDRFIKTYNNSLQLIDGSIKMRLVIENDDHLYSIKDCLYIHQQTGVPVVFDSFHHECFGYNIEESNETRERLMQNPLQKAMSTWKDNKDGLPMVDYSSQDMGTAGDDCHNSVRKGKHTATIDLVSFKKFLKQTEGPDFDIMLEIKDKEISALKALELVKRTDKCFSV
;
A
#
# COMPACT_ATOMS: atom_id res chain seq x y z
N MET A 1 -12.51 -27.86 37.85
CA MET A 1 -11.71 -26.67 38.08
C MET A 1 -11.36 -26.06 36.74
N HIS A 2 -11.72 -24.82 36.62
CA HIS A 2 -11.86 -24.00 35.43
C HIS A 2 -10.57 -23.84 34.61
N TYR A 3 -10.60 -24.23 33.34
CA TYR A 3 -9.83 -23.61 32.30
C TYR A 3 -10.81 -22.85 31.41
N PHE A 4 -11.17 -21.64 31.79
CA PHE A 4 -11.68 -20.65 30.85
C PHE A 4 -10.46 -20.12 30.12
N ALA A 5 -10.31 -20.57 28.86
CA ALA A 5 -9.39 -20.01 27.91
C ALA A 5 -9.71 -18.52 27.72
N ILE A 6 -8.74 -17.70 27.97
CA ILE A 6 -8.70 -16.29 27.62
C ILE A 6 -8.68 -16.24 26.07
N PHE A 7 -9.84 -16.17 25.47
CA PHE A 7 -9.97 -15.70 24.07
C PHE A 7 -9.89 -14.18 24.13
N GLU A 8 -8.66 -13.67 24.25
CA GLU A 8 -8.39 -12.27 23.99
C GLU A 8 -8.73 -11.98 22.51
N ASN A 9 -9.51 -10.93 22.30
CA ASN A 9 -9.87 -10.34 21.01
C ASN A 9 -8.65 -10.31 20.08
N ARG A 10 -8.53 -11.30 19.17
CA ARG A 10 -7.68 -11.14 18.00
C ARG A 10 -8.23 -9.95 17.22
N ALA A 11 -7.41 -8.93 17.07
CA ALA A 11 -7.74 -7.82 16.18
C ALA A 11 -8.06 -8.44 14.82
N THR A 12 -9.31 -8.32 14.38
CA THR A 12 -9.74 -8.95 13.12
C THR A 12 -8.97 -8.29 11.98
N MET A 13 -8.19 -9.07 11.23
CA MET A 13 -7.45 -8.65 10.05
C MET A 13 -8.34 -7.83 9.11
N LYS A 14 -7.95 -6.58 8.85
CA LYS A 14 -8.66 -5.74 7.88
C LYS A 14 -8.21 -6.11 6.48
N THR A 15 -9.19 -6.40 5.62
CA THR A 15 -8.97 -6.69 4.21
C THR A 15 -9.31 -5.46 3.38
N GLY A 16 -8.46 -5.13 2.39
CA GLY A 16 -8.61 -3.95 1.56
C GLY A 16 -8.22 -4.14 0.10
N TYR A 17 -8.44 -3.08 -0.67
CA TYR A 17 -8.08 -2.99 -2.09
C TYR A 17 -7.70 -1.54 -2.44
N PRO A 18 -6.92 -1.29 -3.54
CA PRO A 18 -6.39 0.03 -3.82
C PRO A 18 -7.22 0.83 -4.81
N CYS A 19 -7.28 2.14 -4.58
CA CYS A 19 -7.55 3.25 -5.48
C CYS A 19 -8.96 3.38 -6.01
N ILE A 20 -9.55 2.35 -6.59
CA ILE A 20 -10.84 2.42 -7.29
C ILE A 20 -11.75 1.27 -6.89
N ASN A 21 -13.06 1.50 -7.03
CA ASN A 21 -14.07 0.47 -6.86
C ASN A 21 -14.82 0.30 -8.18
N ASN A 22 -14.78 -0.91 -8.76
CA ASN A 22 -15.34 -1.21 -10.07
C ASN A 22 -16.87 -1.31 -10.05
N SER A 23 -17.48 -1.58 -8.87
CA SER A 23 -18.93 -1.64 -8.70
C SER A 23 -19.59 -0.26 -8.57
N ILE A 24 -18.80 0.81 -8.42
CA ILE A 24 -19.30 2.17 -8.27
C ILE A 24 -19.05 2.96 -9.55
N ALA A 25 -20.12 3.39 -10.21
CA ALA A 25 -20.01 4.22 -11.40
C ALA A 25 -19.30 5.55 -11.09
N ARG A 26 -18.32 5.90 -11.91
CA ARG A 26 -17.68 7.22 -11.92
C ARG A 26 -18.44 8.15 -12.83
N ASN A 27 -18.69 9.37 -12.36
CA ASN A 27 -19.40 10.38 -13.14
C ASN A 27 -18.46 11.17 -14.07
N ALA A 28 -17.14 11.14 -13.82
CA ALA A 28 -16.15 11.90 -14.58
C ALA A 28 -14.73 11.27 -14.42
N PRO A 29 -13.78 11.57 -15.34
CA PRO A 29 -12.37 11.23 -15.17
C PRO A 29 -11.80 11.82 -13.88
N CYS A 30 -10.95 11.04 -13.17
CA CYS A 30 -10.30 11.47 -11.93
C CYS A 30 -8.99 12.25 -12.17
N ILE A 31 -8.51 12.26 -13.39
CA ILE A 31 -7.28 12.96 -13.85
C ILE A 31 -7.53 13.69 -15.15
N PHE A 32 -6.63 14.61 -15.50
CA PHE A 32 -6.60 15.29 -16.79
C PHE A 32 -5.15 15.58 -17.19
N ARG A 33 -4.94 15.93 -18.48
CA ARG A 33 -3.60 16.18 -19.00
C ARG A 33 -3.06 17.53 -18.52
N LEU A 34 -1.76 17.62 -18.25
CA LEU A 34 -1.07 18.86 -17.85
C LEU A 34 -1.36 20.03 -18.80
N ALA A 35 -1.37 19.79 -20.11
CA ALA A 35 -1.70 20.79 -21.13
C ALA A 35 -3.13 21.38 -21.01
N SER A 36 -4.00 20.74 -20.22
CA SER A 36 -5.38 21.19 -19.96
C SER A 36 -5.55 21.74 -18.55
N TYR A 37 -4.44 22.05 -17.87
CA TYR A 37 -4.52 22.57 -16.51
C TYR A 37 -5.20 23.94 -16.47
N SER A 38 -6.14 24.08 -15.57
CA SER A 38 -6.70 25.34 -15.09
C SER A 38 -7.22 25.12 -13.66
N GLU A 39 -7.27 26.15 -12.84
CA GLU A 39 -7.79 26.07 -11.49
C GLU A 39 -9.24 25.57 -11.45
N SER A 40 -10.08 26.08 -12.36
CA SER A 40 -11.48 25.66 -12.46
C SER A 40 -11.60 24.17 -12.77
N LYS A 41 -10.75 23.63 -13.65
CA LYS A 41 -10.71 22.21 -13.98
C LYS A 41 -10.17 21.38 -12.82
N LEU A 42 -9.14 21.86 -12.15
CA LEU A 42 -8.62 21.24 -10.93
C LEU A 42 -9.74 21.12 -9.87
N VAL A 43 -10.37 22.23 -9.53
CA VAL A 43 -11.44 22.29 -8.53
C VAL A 43 -12.58 21.33 -8.87
N GLN A 44 -13.04 21.34 -10.14
CA GLN A 44 -14.11 20.43 -10.56
C GLN A 44 -13.69 18.95 -10.47
N THR A 45 -12.47 18.64 -10.89
CA THR A 45 -11.95 17.26 -10.84
C THR A 45 -11.82 16.78 -9.40
N VAL A 46 -11.24 17.60 -8.51
CA VAL A 46 -11.08 17.23 -7.09
C VAL A 46 -12.43 17.06 -6.40
N LYS A 47 -13.42 17.94 -6.64
CA LYS A 47 -14.79 17.74 -6.13
C LYS A 47 -15.36 16.38 -6.52
N ASN A 48 -15.20 15.98 -7.78
CA ASN A 48 -15.66 14.68 -8.25
C ASN A 48 -14.89 13.52 -7.57
N ASN A 49 -13.58 13.66 -7.39
CA ASN A 49 -12.75 12.67 -6.71
C ASN A 49 -13.15 12.49 -5.24
N LEU A 50 -13.39 13.58 -4.51
CA LEU A 50 -13.84 13.54 -3.11
C LEU A 50 -15.23 12.92 -2.97
N ILE A 51 -16.16 13.24 -3.88
CA ILE A 51 -17.47 12.59 -3.93
C ILE A 51 -17.35 11.09 -4.18
N TYR A 52 -16.46 10.70 -5.11
CA TYR A 52 -16.21 9.29 -5.43
C TYR A 52 -15.57 8.55 -4.25
N LEU A 53 -14.57 9.15 -3.60
CA LEU A 53 -13.96 8.60 -2.37
C LEU A 53 -15.01 8.36 -1.27
N ASN A 54 -15.89 9.33 -1.03
CA ASN A 54 -16.99 9.15 -0.07
C ASN A 54 -17.91 7.96 -0.42
N LYS A 55 -18.22 7.77 -1.70
CA LYS A 55 -19.02 6.60 -2.15
C LYS A 55 -18.28 5.29 -1.88
N ILE A 56 -16.96 5.24 -2.15
CA ILE A 56 -16.13 4.06 -1.86
C ILE A 56 -16.12 3.76 -0.37
N LEU A 57 -15.88 4.75 0.49
CA LEU A 57 -15.84 4.55 1.94
C LEU A 57 -17.17 4.03 2.48
N ARG A 58 -18.31 4.56 2.00
CA ARG A 58 -19.64 4.03 2.36
C ARG A 58 -19.85 2.60 1.88
N TYR A 59 -19.43 2.27 0.68
CA TYR A 59 -19.44 0.89 0.15
C TYR A 59 -18.60 -0.03 1.04
N ASN A 60 -17.39 0.39 1.38
CA ASN A 60 -16.46 -0.39 2.17
C ASN A 60 -17.03 -0.72 3.56
N ILE A 61 -17.66 0.25 4.21
CA ILE A 61 -18.35 0.01 5.50
C ILE A 61 -19.50 -0.99 5.35
N LYS A 62 -20.35 -0.81 4.34
CA LYS A 62 -21.47 -1.71 4.07
C LYS A 62 -21.02 -3.17 3.93
N TYR A 63 -19.85 -3.40 3.33
CA TYR A 63 -19.34 -4.73 3.03
C TYR A 63 -18.21 -5.19 3.98
N ASN A 64 -17.89 -4.40 5.01
CA ASN A 64 -16.83 -4.68 5.99
C ASN A 64 -15.41 -4.79 5.36
N LEU A 65 -15.12 -4.02 4.33
CA LEU A 65 -13.81 -3.86 3.72
C LEU A 65 -13.09 -2.67 4.39
N LEU A 66 -12.52 -2.90 5.57
CA LEU A 66 -12.05 -1.84 6.48
C LEU A 66 -10.58 -1.45 6.29
N PHE A 67 -9.99 -1.77 5.16
CA PHE A 67 -8.72 -1.23 4.73
C PHE A 67 -8.86 -0.66 3.31
N PHE A 68 -8.40 0.57 3.08
CA PHE A 68 -8.48 1.19 1.76
C PHE A 68 -7.24 2.01 1.46
N ARG A 69 -6.66 1.84 0.26
CA ARG A 69 -5.57 2.65 -0.25
C ARG A 69 -6.14 3.76 -1.12
N ILE A 70 -6.04 5.01 -0.64
CA ILE A 70 -6.49 6.19 -1.39
C ILE A 70 -5.54 6.41 -2.57
N SER A 71 -6.09 6.74 -3.74
CA SER A 71 -5.30 7.04 -4.95
C SER A 71 -4.41 8.27 -4.76
N SER A 72 -3.18 8.20 -5.26
CA SER A 72 -2.27 9.35 -5.38
C SER A 72 -2.86 10.49 -6.22
N ASP A 73 -3.73 10.17 -7.16
CA ASP A 73 -4.43 11.14 -8.02
C ASP A 73 -5.63 11.83 -7.36
N LEU A 74 -5.78 11.76 -6.03
CA LEU A 74 -6.92 12.40 -5.36
C LEU A 74 -7.01 13.89 -5.70
N ILE A 75 -5.85 14.57 -5.72
CA ILE A 75 -5.69 15.96 -6.14
C ILE A 75 -4.64 16.00 -7.25
N PRO A 76 -5.05 15.99 -8.53
CA PRO A 76 -4.10 15.98 -9.64
C PRO A 76 -3.16 17.19 -9.60
N PHE A 77 -1.88 16.94 -9.88
CA PHE A 77 -0.82 17.96 -9.93
C PHE A 77 -0.52 18.69 -8.63
N ALA A 78 -1.04 18.27 -7.46
CA ALA A 78 -0.86 18.96 -6.18
C ALA A 78 0.60 19.21 -5.79
N SER A 79 1.52 18.32 -6.18
CA SER A 79 2.96 18.45 -5.96
C SER A 79 3.70 19.17 -7.10
N HIS A 80 3.03 19.39 -8.24
CA HIS A 80 3.65 19.95 -9.43
C HIS A 80 3.68 21.50 -9.37
N PRO A 81 4.75 22.16 -9.81
CA PRO A 81 4.86 23.62 -9.76
C PRO A 81 3.76 24.42 -10.48
N ILE A 82 3.03 23.77 -11.41
CA ILE A 82 1.90 24.41 -12.08
C ILE A 82 0.71 24.64 -11.15
N CYS A 83 0.63 23.89 -10.04
CA CYS A 83 -0.48 23.96 -9.10
C CYS A 83 -0.18 25.01 -8.01
N GLU A 84 -0.43 26.28 -8.33
CA GLU A 84 -0.35 27.37 -7.37
C GLU A 84 -1.63 27.53 -6.54
N PHE A 85 -2.71 26.86 -6.92
CA PHE A 85 -3.99 26.90 -6.25
C PHE A 85 -3.87 26.32 -4.82
N PRO A 86 -4.33 27.03 -3.79
CA PRO A 86 -4.23 26.59 -2.39
C PRO A 86 -5.28 25.50 -2.07
N TRP A 87 -5.18 24.37 -2.75
CA TRP A 87 -6.12 23.27 -2.64
C TRP A 87 -6.32 22.77 -1.20
N TYR A 88 -5.27 22.85 -0.38
CA TYR A 88 -5.26 22.40 1.00
C TYR A 88 -6.13 23.27 1.90
N GLU A 89 -6.27 24.56 1.61
CA GLU A 89 -7.20 25.46 2.31
C GLU A 89 -8.61 25.31 1.73
N PHE A 90 -8.72 25.28 0.40
CA PHE A 90 -10.01 25.26 -0.29
C PHE A 90 -10.81 23.98 -0.01
N PHE A 91 -10.15 22.80 0.05
CA PHE A 91 -10.80 21.51 0.30
C PHE A 91 -10.66 21.01 1.74
N GLN A 92 -10.15 21.85 2.65
CA GLN A 92 -9.99 21.46 4.05
C GLN A 92 -11.30 20.95 4.68
N PRO A 93 -12.46 21.60 4.52
CA PRO A 93 -13.69 21.14 5.14
C PRO A 93 -14.12 19.74 4.66
N GLU A 94 -14.03 19.47 3.37
CA GLU A 94 -14.39 18.18 2.79
C GLU A 94 -13.43 17.06 3.23
N LEU A 95 -12.11 17.35 3.25
CA LEU A 95 -11.09 16.40 3.70
C LEU A 95 -11.24 16.09 5.19
N GLU A 96 -11.49 17.09 6.04
CA GLU A 96 -11.78 16.87 7.47
C GLU A 96 -13.01 15.99 7.68
N GLN A 97 -14.09 16.24 6.96
CA GLN A 97 -15.31 15.40 7.03
C GLN A 97 -15.03 13.94 6.61
N ILE A 98 -14.22 13.74 5.58
CA ILE A 98 -13.80 12.39 5.15
C ILE A 98 -12.97 11.73 6.26
N GLY A 99 -12.03 12.46 6.84
CA GLY A 99 -11.20 11.96 7.93
C GLY A 99 -12.01 11.57 9.17
N ASP A 100 -12.99 12.40 9.56
CA ASP A 100 -13.90 12.08 10.68
C ASP A 100 -14.74 10.83 10.39
N TYR A 101 -15.16 10.65 9.13
CA TYR A 101 -15.88 9.45 8.70
C TYR A 101 -15.00 8.20 8.76
N ILE A 102 -13.74 8.29 8.32
CA ILE A 102 -12.74 7.21 8.40
C ILE A 102 -12.51 6.79 9.86
N LYS A 103 -12.25 7.75 10.75
CA LYS A 103 -12.03 7.51 12.19
C LYS A 103 -13.25 6.89 12.86
N LYS A 104 -14.44 7.46 12.62
CA LYS A 104 -15.71 6.96 13.17
C LYS A 104 -15.96 5.49 12.86
N HIS A 105 -15.54 5.03 11.68
CA HIS A 105 -15.78 3.67 11.21
C HIS A 105 -14.53 2.76 11.28
N ASN A 106 -13.46 3.23 11.93
CA ASN A 106 -12.21 2.49 12.09
C ASN A 106 -11.67 1.90 10.78
N ILE A 107 -11.72 2.70 9.69
CA ILE A 107 -11.16 2.29 8.40
C ILE A 107 -9.66 2.57 8.43
N ARG A 108 -8.84 1.56 8.14
CA ARG A 108 -7.41 1.76 7.92
C ARG A 108 -7.19 2.40 6.56
N ILE A 109 -6.31 3.39 6.52
CA ILE A 109 -5.96 4.10 5.30
C ILE A 109 -4.48 3.92 4.99
N SER A 110 -4.16 3.76 3.71
CA SER A 110 -2.83 3.96 3.17
C SER A 110 -2.90 4.77 1.87
N MET A 111 -1.76 5.29 1.45
CA MET A 111 -1.55 5.85 0.12
C MET A 111 -0.30 5.23 -0.48
N HIS A 112 -0.23 5.18 -1.80
CA HIS A 112 0.95 4.72 -2.51
C HIS A 112 1.28 5.76 -3.59
N PRO A 113 2.26 6.65 -3.31
CA PRO A 113 2.77 7.56 -4.32
C PRO A 113 3.20 6.81 -5.57
N ASP A 114 3.06 7.47 -6.72
CA ASP A 114 3.37 6.86 -8.00
C ASP A 114 4.83 6.42 -8.11
N GLN A 115 5.11 5.48 -9.01
CA GLN A 115 6.44 4.89 -9.22
C GLN A 115 7.55 5.87 -9.62
N PHE A 116 7.21 7.13 -9.95
CA PHE A 116 8.20 8.19 -10.20
C PHE A 116 8.75 8.80 -8.90
N VAL A 117 8.21 8.45 -7.74
CA VAL A 117 8.75 8.83 -6.42
C VAL A 117 9.98 7.97 -6.12
N VAL A 118 11.16 8.54 -6.32
CA VAL A 118 12.43 7.85 -6.27
C VAL A 118 13.41 8.61 -5.38
N LEU A 119 13.45 8.25 -4.10
CA LEU A 119 14.33 8.91 -3.11
C LEU A 119 15.81 8.60 -3.29
N ASN A 120 16.14 7.52 -3.99
CA ASN A 120 17.51 7.07 -4.23
C ASN A 120 18.08 7.52 -5.58
N SER A 121 17.40 8.42 -6.29
CA SER A 121 17.89 8.94 -7.57
C SER A 121 19.23 9.69 -7.41
N PRO A 122 20.19 9.50 -8.33
CA PRO A 122 21.39 10.33 -8.38
C PRO A 122 21.10 11.77 -8.87
N ASN A 123 19.90 12.02 -9.39
CA ASN A 123 19.47 13.33 -9.86
C ASN A 123 18.71 14.07 -8.75
N GLU A 124 19.30 15.13 -8.21
CA GLU A 124 18.72 15.93 -7.12
C GLU A 124 17.35 16.53 -7.44
N LYS A 125 17.09 16.88 -8.71
CA LYS A 125 15.78 17.39 -9.13
C LYS A 125 14.69 16.31 -9.00
N ILE A 126 15.02 15.04 -9.32
CA ILE A 126 14.10 13.91 -9.15
C ILE A 126 13.85 13.70 -7.66
N VAL A 127 14.87 13.71 -6.82
CA VAL A 127 14.73 13.56 -5.37
C VAL A 127 13.85 14.70 -4.80
N LYS A 128 14.08 15.94 -5.21
CA LYS A 128 13.25 17.09 -4.78
C LYS A 128 11.79 16.93 -5.18
N ASN A 129 11.51 16.50 -6.42
CA ASN A 129 10.15 16.26 -6.87
C ASN A 129 9.50 15.10 -6.08
N SER A 130 10.26 14.03 -5.80
CA SER A 130 9.79 12.91 -4.99
C SER A 130 9.43 13.35 -3.57
N ILE A 131 10.22 14.21 -2.97
CA ILE A 131 9.93 14.77 -1.65
C ILE A 131 8.67 15.65 -1.69
N ASN A 132 8.49 16.48 -2.71
CA ASN A 132 7.27 17.29 -2.87
C ASN A 132 6.01 16.41 -2.97
N GLU A 133 6.13 15.28 -3.65
CA GLU A 133 5.04 14.29 -3.75
C GLU A 133 4.72 13.67 -2.38
N LEU A 134 5.73 13.33 -1.58
CA LEU A 134 5.52 12.85 -0.21
C LEU A 134 4.90 13.91 0.70
N ILE A 135 5.30 15.18 0.58
CA ILE A 135 4.69 16.31 1.30
C ILE A 135 3.20 16.42 0.96
N TYR A 136 2.85 16.31 -0.32
CA TYR A 136 1.46 16.34 -0.77
C TYR A 136 0.63 15.22 -0.10
N HIS A 137 1.13 13.98 -0.12
CA HIS A 137 0.44 12.85 0.49
C HIS A 137 0.29 13.00 2.00
N CYS A 138 1.35 13.42 2.70
CA CYS A 138 1.28 13.74 4.13
C CYS A 138 0.20 14.78 4.41
N LYS A 139 0.20 15.86 3.64
CA LYS A 139 -0.73 16.97 3.85
C LYS A 139 -2.19 16.54 3.72
N ILE A 140 -2.51 15.64 2.79
CA ILE A 140 -3.85 15.04 2.71
C ILE A 140 -4.22 14.31 4.01
N LEU A 141 -3.34 13.41 4.47
CA LEU A 141 -3.59 12.60 5.65
C LEU A 141 -3.69 13.45 6.92
N ASP A 142 -2.89 14.52 7.01
CA ASP A 142 -2.88 15.47 8.13
C ASP A 142 -4.14 16.34 8.16
N ILE A 143 -4.61 16.84 7.00
CA ILE A 143 -5.88 17.58 6.91
C ILE A 143 -7.06 16.67 7.28
N MET A 144 -7.02 15.39 6.88
CA MET A 144 -8.00 14.39 7.34
C MET A 144 -7.88 14.08 8.84
N ARG A 145 -6.88 14.61 9.53
CA ARG A 145 -6.58 14.35 10.96
C ARG A 145 -6.47 12.87 11.28
N LEU A 146 -5.86 12.11 10.36
CA LEU A 146 -5.56 10.69 10.57
C LEU A 146 -4.27 10.57 11.39
N ASP A 147 -4.22 9.55 12.23
CA ASP A 147 -3.04 9.26 13.04
C ASP A 147 -1.90 8.64 12.21
N GLU A 148 -0.81 8.27 12.85
CA GLU A 148 0.38 7.73 12.21
C GLU A 148 0.18 6.33 11.61
N THR A 149 -0.94 5.66 11.89
CA THR A 149 -1.29 4.36 11.28
C THR A 149 -1.70 4.50 9.82
N ALA A 150 -2.07 5.74 9.38
CA ALA A 150 -2.27 6.05 7.97
C ALA A 150 -0.92 6.21 7.28
N LYS A 151 -0.53 5.20 6.49
CA LYS A 151 0.82 5.06 5.93
C LYS A 151 0.90 5.48 4.46
N MET A 152 2.11 5.92 4.07
CA MET A 152 2.52 6.13 2.68
C MET A 152 3.56 5.09 2.32
N GLN A 153 3.24 4.24 1.36
CA GLN A 153 4.08 3.13 0.91
C GLN A 153 4.81 3.51 -0.38
N ILE A 154 6.12 3.24 -0.44
CA ILE A 154 6.92 3.46 -1.65
C ILE A 154 7.88 2.31 -1.89
N HIS A 155 8.27 2.11 -3.15
CA HIS A 155 9.43 1.30 -3.51
C HIS A 155 10.74 2.02 -3.19
N VAL A 156 11.84 1.27 -3.05
CA VAL A 156 13.17 1.86 -2.83
C VAL A 156 13.62 2.71 -4.03
N GLY A 157 13.31 2.26 -5.24
CA GLY A 157 13.57 2.98 -6.49
C GLY A 157 14.52 2.25 -7.44
N GLY A 158 15.36 2.98 -8.20
CA GLY A 158 16.24 2.42 -9.20
C GLY A 158 17.62 2.03 -8.65
N VAL A 159 18.30 1.07 -9.31
CA VAL A 159 19.67 0.67 -8.94
C VAL A 159 20.76 1.57 -9.56
N TYR A 160 20.47 2.23 -10.68
CA TYR A 160 21.39 3.16 -11.37
C TYR A 160 22.81 2.61 -11.58
N GLY A 161 22.90 1.34 -12.00
CA GLY A 161 24.16 0.63 -12.25
C GLY A 161 24.82 0.01 -11.01
N ASN A 162 24.51 0.49 -9.80
CA ASN A 162 25.04 -0.06 -8.55
C ASN A 162 23.99 -0.06 -7.44
N LYS A 163 23.52 -1.25 -7.07
CA LYS A 163 22.47 -1.44 -6.05
C LYS A 163 22.89 -0.90 -4.68
N LEU A 164 24.12 -1.16 -4.25
CA LEU A 164 24.61 -0.72 -2.92
C LEU A 164 24.63 0.81 -2.83
N GLU A 165 25.14 1.49 -3.85
CA GLU A 165 25.07 2.95 -3.91
C GLU A 165 23.62 3.46 -3.96
N GLY A 166 22.70 2.72 -4.60
CA GLY A 166 21.27 3.03 -4.60
C GLY A 166 20.68 2.98 -3.19
N ILE A 167 21.04 1.95 -2.41
CA ILE A 167 20.66 1.81 -1.01
C ILE A 167 21.24 2.96 -0.16
N ASP A 168 22.52 3.27 -0.32
CA ASP A 168 23.19 4.34 0.43
C ASP A 168 22.55 5.71 0.16
N ARG A 169 22.20 6.00 -1.11
CA ARG A 169 21.48 7.23 -1.46
C ARG A 169 20.10 7.28 -0.80
N PHE A 170 19.36 6.17 -0.77
CA PHE A 170 18.07 6.11 -0.07
C PHE A 170 18.23 6.44 1.41
N ILE A 171 19.15 5.74 2.09
CA ILE A 171 19.44 5.93 3.52
C ILE A 171 19.82 7.39 3.80
N LYS A 172 20.71 7.98 2.99
CA LYS A 172 21.14 9.37 3.11
C LYS A 172 19.97 10.34 2.95
N THR A 173 19.14 10.15 1.93
CA THR A 173 17.97 11.00 1.67
C THR A 173 16.96 10.89 2.81
N TYR A 174 16.66 9.67 3.26
CA TYR A 174 15.74 9.45 4.37
C TYR A 174 16.21 10.09 5.67
N ASN A 175 17.49 9.88 6.04
CA ASN A 175 18.01 10.38 7.31
C ASN A 175 18.23 11.90 7.32
N ASN A 176 18.71 12.47 6.23
CA ASN A 176 19.11 13.88 6.19
C ASN A 176 18.01 14.80 5.64
N SER A 177 17.45 14.45 4.46
CA SER A 177 16.54 15.37 3.77
C SER A 177 15.13 15.35 4.35
N LEU A 178 14.58 14.17 4.65
CA LEU A 178 13.21 14.07 5.20
C LEU A 178 13.13 14.61 6.63
N GLN A 179 14.21 14.55 7.41
CA GLN A 179 14.23 15.07 8.77
C GLN A 179 14.15 16.61 8.81
N LEU A 180 14.70 17.28 7.79
CA LEU A 180 14.74 18.76 7.74
C LEU A 180 13.42 19.37 7.26
N ILE A 181 12.56 18.60 6.56
CA ILE A 181 11.39 19.13 5.89
C ILE A 181 10.14 19.02 6.77
N ASP A 182 9.82 17.84 7.24
CA ASP A 182 8.67 17.59 8.11
C ASP A 182 8.78 16.20 8.75
N GLY A 183 8.72 16.16 10.08
CA GLY A 183 8.72 14.89 10.83
C GLY A 183 7.54 13.99 10.50
N SER A 184 6.43 14.52 10.00
CA SER A 184 5.23 13.75 9.63
C SER A 184 5.49 12.75 8.51
N ILE A 185 6.38 13.07 7.55
CA ILE A 185 6.75 12.16 6.47
C ILE A 185 7.37 10.88 7.04
N LYS A 186 8.34 10.99 7.96
CA LYS A 186 9.00 9.82 8.56
C LYS A 186 8.07 8.96 9.40
N MET A 187 7.06 9.56 10.00
CA MET A 187 6.07 8.82 10.79
C MET A 187 5.13 8.00 9.92
N ARG A 188 4.88 8.46 8.69
CA ARG A 188 3.94 7.83 7.77
C ARG A 188 4.60 6.95 6.71
N LEU A 189 5.88 7.18 6.39
CA LEU A 189 6.56 6.49 5.31
C LEU A 189 6.87 5.03 5.68
N VAL A 190 6.56 4.13 4.76
CA VAL A 190 6.95 2.71 4.78
C VAL A 190 7.51 2.32 3.42
N ILE A 191 8.37 1.32 3.38
CA ILE A 191 8.95 0.80 2.13
C ILE A 191 8.51 -0.63 1.89
N GLU A 192 8.46 -1.03 0.63
CA GLU A 192 8.14 -2.40 0.23
C GLU A 192 9.21 -3.01 -0.65
N ASN A 193 9.29 -4.34 -0.64
CA ASN A 193 10.10 -5.10 -1.60
C ASN A 193 9.44 -5.07 -2.98
N ASP A 194 10.25 -5.03 -4.04
CA ASP A 194 9.75 -5.04 -5.41
C ASP A 194 10.01 -6.39 -6.13
N ASP A 195 9.48 -6.51 -7.35
CA ASP A 195 9.48 -7.75 -8.14
C ASP A 195 10.81 -8.04 -8.87
N HIS A 196 11.82 -7.14 -8.84
CA HIS A 196 13.04 -7.32 -9.63
C HIS A 196 14.29 -6.54 -9.20
N LEU A 197 14.19 -5.49 -8.36
CA LEU A 197 15.35 -4.66 -7.97
C LEU A 197 15.74 -4.82 -6.50
N TYR A 198 14.80 -4.62 -5.58
CA TYR A 198 15.06 -4.61 -4.15
C TYR A 198 14.23 -5.68 -3.43
N SER A 199 14.93 -6.72 -2.98
CA SER A 199 14.34 -7.82 -2.23
C SER A 199 13.93 -7.39 -0.81
N ILE A 200 13.20 -8.25 -0.13
CA ILE A 200 12.88 -8.06 1.29
C ILE A 200 14.15 -7.94 2.16
N LYS A 201 15.25 -8.60 1.80
CA LYS A 201 16.55 -8.49 2.50
C LYS A 201 17.11 -7.08 2.38
N ASP A 202 17.02 -6.47 1.19
CA ASP A 202 17.46 -5.09 0.95
C ASP A 202 16.64 -4.10 1.77
N CYS A 203 15.30 -4.28 1.80
CA CYS A 203 14.40 -3.44 2.61
C CYS A 203 14.68 -3.57 4.11
N LEU A 204 14.92 -4.77 4.60
CA LEU A 204 15.29 -5.00 6.01
C LEU A 204 16.63 -4.36 6.37
N TYR A 205 17.62 -4.37 5.47
CA TYR A 205 18.88 -3.65 5.65
C TYR A 205 18.66 -2.13 5.72
N ILE A 206 17.82 -1.58 4.83
CA ILE A 206 17.44 -0.15 4.89
C ILE A 206 16.74 0.17 6.22
N HIS A 207 15.83 -0.69 6.68
CA HIS A 207 15.19 -0.53 7.99
C HIS A 207 16.23 -0.44 9.13
N GLN A 208 17.23 -1.31 9.15
CA GLN A 208 18.27 -1.30 10.19
C GLN A 208 19.03 0.05 10.25
N GLN A 209 19.16 0.75 9.12
CA GLN A 209 19.88 2.03 9.03
C GLN A 209 18.99 3.25 9.23
N THR A 210 17.66 3.10 9.07
CA THR A 210 16.72 4.25 9.01
C THR A 210 15.60 4.16 10.03
N GLY A 211 15.24 2.95 10.46
CA GLY A 211 14.05 2.68 11.25
C GLY A 211 12.74 2.72 10.46
N VAL A 212 12.76 2.88 9.11
CA VAL A 212 11.55 2.87 8.28
C VAL A 212 10.87 1.49 8.32
N PRO A 213 9.56 1.39 8.62
CA PRO A 213 8.89 0.09 8.60
C PRO A 213 8.82 -0.52 7.19
N VAL A 214 8.77 -1.84 7.12
CA VAL A 214 8.77 -2.61 5.86
C VAL A 214 7.41 -3.26 5.66
N VAL A 215 6.76 -2.97 4.55
CA VAL A 215 5.61 -3.72 4.04
C VAL A 215 6.13 -4.96 3.32
N PHE A 216 5.53 -6.10 3.59
CA PHE A 216 5.84 -7.33 2.89
C PHE A 216 4.87 -7.50 1.73
N ASP A 217 5.36 -7.29 0.50
CA ASP A 217 4.61 -7.73 -0.68
C ASP A 217 4.96 -9.19 -0.98
N SER A 218 3.97 -10.06 -0.78
CA SER A 218 4.11 -11.50 -0.93
C SER A 218 4.31 -11.93 -2.38
N PHE A 219 3.70 -11.24 -3.32
CA PHE A 219 3.81 -11.54 -4.74
C PHE A 219 5.16 -11.08 -5.31
N HIS A 220 5.61 -9.88 -4.97
CA HIS A 220 6.94 -9.42 -5.33
C HIS A 220 8.03 -10.32 -4.73
N HIS A 221 7.84 -10.80 -3.49
CA HIS A 221 8.75 -11.75 -2.87
C HIS A 221 8.79 -13.08 -3.64
N GLU A 222 7.65 -13.61 -4.11
CA GLU A 222 7.61 -14.79 -4.98
C GLU A 222 8.32 -14.53 -6.32
N CYS A 223 8.24 -13.31 -6.84
CA CYS A 223 8.93 -12.95 -8.09
C CYS A 223 10.44 -12.84 -7.94
N PHE A 224 10.94 -12.26 -6.84
CA PHE A 224 12.35 -11.87 -6.77
C PHE A 224 13.09 -12.39 -5.53
N GLY A 225 12.40 -12.66 -4.43
CA GLY A 225 13.02 -13.10 -3.17
C GLY A 225 13.13 -14.62 -2.97
N TYR A 226 12.57 -15.39 -3.89
CA TYR A 226 12.31 -16.82 -3.73
C TYR A 226 13.33 -17.65 -4.52
N ASN A 227 14.43 -18.04 -3.88
CA ASN A 227 15.38 -18.95 -4.49
C ASN A 227 15.25 -20.36 -3.89
N ILE A 228 14.28 -21.15 -4.40
CA ILE A 228 13.99 -22.51 -3.92
C ILE A 228 15.18 -23.45 -4.24
N GLU A 229 15.89 -23.22 -5.34
CA GLU A 229 16.95 -24.09 -5.82
C GLU A 229 18.23 -23.99 -4.97
N GLU A 230 18.44 -22.86 -4.29
CA GLU A 230 19.62 -22.61 -3.45
C GLU A 230 19.37 -22.82 -1.95
N SER A 231 18.10 -23.03 -1.53
CA SER A 231 17.78 -23.18 -0.11
C SER A 231 17.33 -24.60 0.23
N ASN A 232 17.90 -25.16 1.30
CA ASN A 232 17.42 -26.39 1.92
C ASN A 232 16.15 -26.15 2.76
N GLU A 233 15.52 -24.97 2.67
CA GLU A 233 14.33 -24.61 3.42
C GLU A 233 13.05 -25.00 2.69
N THR A 234 12.01 -25.34 3.45
CA THR A 234 10.68 -25.58 2.88
C THR A 234 10.08 -24.28 2.33
N ARG A 235 9.23 -24.37 1.32
CA ARG A 235 8.52 -23.22 0.73
C ARG A 235 7.74 -22.41 1.78
N GLU A 236 7.26 -23.06 2.83
CA GLU A 236 6.56 -22.40 3.94
C GLU A 236 7.51 -21.50 4.75
N ARG A 237 8.71 -21.98 5.08
CA ARG A 237 9.72 -21.17 5.80
C ARG A 237 10.24 -20.02 4.97
N LEU A 238 10.38 -20.19 3.65
CA LEU A 238 10.80 -19.14 2.72
C LEU A 238 9.81 -17.98 2.64
N MET A 239 8.53 -18.21 2.95
CA MET A 239 7.51 -17.17 3.05
C MET A 239 7.41 -16.62 4.48
N GLN A 240 7.34 -17.48 5.48
CA GLN A 240 7.06 -17.11 6.86
C GLN A 240 8.20 -16.30 7.52
N ASN A 241 9.46 -16.72 7.34
CA ASN A 241 10.59 -16.03 7.95
C ASN A 241 10.75 -14.57 7.47
N PRO A 242 10.71 -14.27 6.14
CA PRO A 242 10.76 -12.90 5.67
C PRO A 242 9.58 -12.04 6.11
N LEU A 243 8.36 -12.60 6.11
CA LEU A 243 7.18 -11.94 6.62
C LEU A 243 7.35 -11.53 8.08
N GLN A 244 7.72 -12.48 8.96
CA GLN A 244 7.91 -12.20 10.40
C GLN A 244 8.97 -11.11 10.64
N LYS A 245 10.06 -11.12 9.86
CA LYS A 245 11.10 -10.08 9.93
C LYS A 245 10.56 -8.72 9.49
N ALA A 246 9.78 -8.66 8.40
CA ALA A 246 9.15 -7.42 7.96
C ALA A 246 8.17 -6.90 9.02
N MET A 247 7.34 -7.76 9.58
CA MET A 247 6.40 -7.39 10.63
C MET A 247 7.09 -6.88 11.90
N SER A 248 8.24 -7.44 12.29
CA SER A 248 9.00 -6.96 13.44
C SER A 248 9.58 -5.55 13.29
N THR A 249 9.53 -4.97 12.09
CA THR A 249 9.94 -3.58 11.83
C THR A 249 8.87 -2.56 12.26
N TRP A 250 7.63 -3.00 12.49
CA TRP A 250 6.51 -2.16 12.88
C TRP A 250 6.42 -2.02 14.41
N LYS A 251 5.98 -0.84 14.86
CA LYS A 251 5.80 -0.52 16.28
C LYS A 251 4.31 -0.36 16.55
N ASP A 252 3.71 -1.33 17.25
CA ASP A 252 2.26 -1.42 17.48
C ASP A 252 1.62 -0.12 17.99
N ASN A 253 2.28 0.53 18.94
CA ASN A 253 1.79 1.76 19.56
C ASN A 253 1.89 3.01 18.67
N LYS A 254 2.54 2.90 17.51
CA LYS A 254 2.79 4.01 16.59
C LYS A 254 2.30 3.71 15.17
N ASP A 255 2.72 2.56 14.63
CA ASP A 255 2.52 2.24 13.22
C ASP A 255 1.20 1.49 12.97
N GLY A 256 0.56 0.99 14.04
CA GLY A 256 -0.56 0.06 13.98
C GLY A 256 -0.13 -1.33 13.52
N LEU A 257 -1.08 -2.19 13.22
CA LEU A 257 -0.78 -3.52 12.68
C LEU A 257 0.06 -3.44 11.41
N PRO A 258 0.99 -4.36 11.18
CA PRO A 258 1.74 -4.44 9.93
C PRO A 258 0.81 -4.50 8.71
N MET A 259 1.23 -3.91 7.60
CA MET A 259 0.58 -4.02 6.30
C MET A 259 1.28 -5.08 5.47
N VAL A 260 0.49 -5.92 4.81
CA VAL A 260 0.96 -6.94 3.88
C VAL A 260 0.23 -6.76 2.56
N ASP A 261 0.96 -6.75 1.46
CA ASP A 261 0.38 -6.71 0.13
C ASP A 261 0.34 -8.13 -0.46
N TYR A 262 -0.78 -8.47 -1.10
CA TYR A 262 -1.02 -9.75 -1.72
C TYR A 262 -1.52 -9.61 -3.14
N SER A 263 -0.91 -10.36 -4.02
CA SER A 263 -1.38 -10.62 -5.38
C SER A 263 -0.92 -12.01 -5.82
N SER A 264 -1.15 -12.35 -7.08
CA SER A 264 -0.60 -13.54 -7.74
C SER A 264 -0.32 -13.24 -9.20
N GLN A 265 0.53 -14.07 -9.83
CA GLN A 265 0.88 -13.94 -11.24
C GLN A 265 -0.35 -14.10 -12.13
N ASP A 266 -0.53 -13.18 -13.07
CA ASP A 266 -1.48 -13.34 -14.17
C ASP A 266 -0.98 -14.49 -15.06
N MET A 267 -1.77 -15.54 -15.19
CA MET A 267 -1.43 -16.73 -15.98
C MET A 267 -1.86 -16.61 -17.46
N GLY A 268 -2.47 -15.46 -17.84
CA GLY A 268 -3.07 -15.32 -19.16
C GLY A 268 -4.37 -16.10 -19.33
N THR A 269 -5.04 -15.95 -20.47
CA THR A 269 -6.20 -16.77 -20.84
C THR A 269 -5.70 -18.01 -21.61
N ALA A 270 -6.26 -19.18 -21.29
CA ALA A 270 -6.02 -20.39 -22.06
C ALA A 270 -6.54 -20.18 -23.51
N GLY A 271 -5.65 -19.83 -24.42
CA GLY A 271 -5.99 -19.48 -25.81
C GLY A 271 -5.04 -18.46 -26.45
N ASP A 272 -4.24 -17.77 -25.68
CA ASP A 272 -3.14 -16.96 -26.23
C ASP A 272 -2.03 -17.91 -26.71
N ASP A 273 -1.73 -17.85 -28.01
CA ASP A 273 -0.69 -18.65 -28.68
C ASP A 273 0.59 -18.66 -27.85
N CYS A 274 1.20 -19.87 -27.76
CA CYS A 274 2.35 -20.22 -26.90
C CYS A 274 3.64 -19.38 -27.08
N HIS A 275 3.59 -18.21 -27.67
CA HIS A 275 4.75 -17.33 -27.90
C HIS A 275 4.74 -16.03 -27.11
N ASN A 276 3.64 -15.68 -26.40
CA ASN A 276 3.62 -14.54 -25.48
C ASN A 276 3.69 -15.04 -24.04
N SER A 277 4.93 -15.25 -23.54
CA SER A 277 5.14 -15.45 -22.10
C SER A 277 4.58 -14.24 -21.34
N VAL A 278 3.57 -14.46 -20.48
CA VAL A 278 3.04 -13.39 -19.63
C VAL A 278 4.18 -12.80 -18.81
N ARG A 279 4.35 -11.47 -18.87
CA ARG A 279 5.42 -10.78 -18.15
C ARG A 279 5.39 -11.15 -16.67
N LYS A 280 6.53 -11.62 -16.12
CA LYS A 280 6.71 -11.84 -14.68
C LYS A 280 6.42 -10.54 -13.92
N GLY A 281 5.74 -10.62 -12.78
CA GLY A 281 5.32 -9.47 -12.01
C GLY A 281 3.99 -8.84 -12.46
N LYS A 282 3.27 -9.45 -13.41
CA LYS A 282 1.95 -8.97 -13.82
C LYS A 282 0.87 -9.50 -12.86
N HIS A 283 0.19 -8.59 -12.18
CA HIS A 283 -0.89 -8.92 -11.24
C HIS A 283 -2.07 -9.59 -11.92
N THR A 284 -2.66 -10.59 -11.25
CA THR A 284 -3.82 -11.34 -11.72
C THR A 284 -5.06 -10.46 -11.90
N ALA A 285 -5.97 -10.91 -12.78
CA ALA A 285 -7.25 -10.23 -13.01
C ALA A 285 -8.25 -10.43 -11.86
N THR A 286 -8.28 -11.62 -11.26
CA THR A 286 -9.15 -12.01 -10.14
C THR A 286 -8.39 -12.90 -9.16
N ILE A 287 -8.82 -12.93 -7.90
CA ILE A 287 -8.17 -13.75 -6.87
C ILE A 287 -8.36 -15.25 -7.12
N ASP A 288 -7.25 -15.99 -7.01
CA ASP A 288 -7.31 -17.44 -6.84
C ASP A 288 -7.44 -17.78 -5.36
N LEU A 289 -8.62 -18.25 -4.96
CA LEU A 289 -8.93 -18.56 -3.56
C LEU A 289 -8.14 -19.76 -3.03
N VAL A 290 -7.67 -20.66 -3.88
CA VAL A 290 -6.85 -21.81 -3.47
C VAL A 290 -5.47 -21.31 -3.05
N SER A 291 -4.83 -20.50 -3.89
CA SER A 291 -3.54 -19.87 -3.59
C SER A 291 -3.65 -18.92 -2.39
N PHE A 292 -4.72 -18.12 -2.29
CA PHE A 292 -4.94 -17.23 -1.16
C PHE A 292 -5.13 -18.00 0.16
N LYS A 293 -5.89 -19.08 0.17
CA LYS A 293 -6.03 -19.95 1.35
C LYS A 293 -4.68 -20.55 1.77
N LYS A 294 -3.87 -20.95 0.80
CA LYS A 294 -2.51 -21.46 1.07
C LYS A 294 -1.64 -20.37 1.69
N PHE A 295 -1.68 -19.13 1.15
CA PHE A 295 -0.98 -17.98 1.71
C PHE A 295 -1.39 -17.73 3.16
N LEU A 296 -2.69 -17.68 3.48
CA LEU A 296 -3.18 -17.51 4.86
C LEU A 296 -2.67 -18.59 5.81
N LYS A 297 -2.60 -19.85 5.35
CA LYS A 297 -2.03 -20.95 6.15
C LYS A 297 -0.53 -20.79 6.35
N GLN A 298 0.20 -20.36 5.33
CA GLN A 298 1.65 -20.13 5.41
C GLN A 298 2.04 -18.94 6.29
N THR A 299 1.12 -18.01 6.49
CA THR A 299 1.30 -16.78 7.28
C THR A 299 0.57 -16.83 8.61
N GLU A 300 0.14 -18.01 9.07
CA GLU A 300 -0.56 -18.19 10.32
C GLU A 300 0.30 -17.80 11.54
N GLY A 301 -0.31 -17.11 12.48
CA GLY A 301 0.29 -16.71 13.76
C GLY A 301 0.27 -15.21 14.01
N PRO A 302 1.05 -14.38 13.29
CA PRO A 302 1.08 -12.95 13.53
C PRO A 302 -0.13 -12.22 12.91
N ASP A 303 -0.59 -11.15 13.57
CA ASP A 303 -1.68 -10.30 13.09
C ASP A 303 -1.16 -9.23 12.12
N PHE A 304 -1.86 -9.03 11.01
CA PHE A 304 -1.57 -7.99 10.02
C PHE A 304 -2.85 -7.57 9.28
N ASP A 305 -2.83 -6.40 8.64
CA ASP A 305 -3.85 -5.98 7.69
C ASP A 305 -3.40 -6.26 6.26
N ILE A 306 -4.32 -6.71 5.38
CA ILE A 306 -3.98 -7.16 4.02
C ILE A 306 -4.58 -6.24 2.95
N MET A 307 -3.72 -5.80 2.04
CA MET A 307 -4.07 -5.07 0.82
C MET A 307 -4.01 -6.01 -0.38
N LEU A 308 -5.12 -6.14 -1.10
CA LEU A 308 -5.19 -7.01 -2.28
C LEU A 308 -4.92 -6.22 -3.56
N GLU A 309 -3.75 -6.38 -4.12
CA GLU A 309 -3.35 -5.74 -5.37
C GLU A 309 -3.81 -6.55 -6.60
N ILE A 310 -5.12 -6.71 -6.74
CA ILE A 310 -5.77 -7.50 -7.78
C ILE A 310 -6.63 -6.57 -8.66
N LYS A 311 -6.69 -6.83 -9.97
CA LYS A 311 -7.28 -5.90 -10.93
C LYS A 311 -8.77 -5.68 -10.75
N ASP A 312 -9.54 -6.69 -10.34
CA ASP A 312 -10.98 -6.58 -10.10
C ASP A 312 -11.36 -5.99 -8.73
N LYS A 313 -10.34 -5.52 -7.95
CA LYS A 313 -10.45 -4.69 -6.75
C LYS A 313 -11.37 -5.27 -5.68
N GLU A 314 -12.49 -4.58 -5.38
CA GLU A 314 -13.44 -4.98 -4.34
C GLU A 314 -14.07 -6.36 -4.59
N ILE A 315 -14.16 -6.80 -5.82
CA ILE A 315 -14.73 -8.12 -6.17
C ILE A 315 -13.86 -9.23 -5.56
N SER A 316 -12.55 -9.15 -5.75
CA SER A 316 -11.60 -10.07 -5.12
C SER A 316 -11.51 -9.86 -3.61
N ALA A 317 -11.57 -8.62 -3.14
CA ALA A 317 -11.53 -8.32 -1.71
C ALA A 317 -12.72 -8.91 -0.95
N LEU A 318 -13.92 -8.90 -1.54
CA LEU A 318 -15.11 -9.54 -0.96
C LEU A 318 -14.94 -11.06 -0.87
N LYS A 319 -14.43 -11.70 -1.93
CA LYS A 319 -14.16 -13.16 -1.93
C LYS A 319 -13.11 -13.54 -0.87
N ALA A 320 -12.04 -12.75 -0.76
CA ALA A 320 -11.01 -12.95 0.24
C ALA A 320 -11.55 -12.80 1.67
N LEU A 321 -12.31 -11.74 1.94
CA LEU A 321 -12.93 -11.49 3.24
C LEU A 321 -13.89 -12.64 3.65
N GLU A 322 -14.65 -13.17 2.71
CA GLU A 322 -15.53 -14.32 2.98
C GLU A 322 -14.73 -15.58 3.35
N LEU A 323 -13.60 -15.81 2.67
CA LEU A 323 -12.71 -16.92 2.99
C LEU A 323 -12.09 -16.79 4.37
N VAL A 324 -11.57 -15.59 4.73
CA VAL A 324 -11.01 -15.31 6.06
C VAL A 324 -12.03 -15.61 7.16
N LYS A 325 -13.24 -15.08 7.05
CA LYS A 325 -14.32 -15.34 8.04
C LYS A 325 -14.67 -16.82 8.19
N ARG A 326 -14.56 -17.62 7.13
CA ARG A 326 -14.80 -19.07 7.19
C ARG A 326 -13.63 -19.80 7.86
N THR A 327 -12.41 -19.32 7.66
CA THR A 327 -11.20 -19.91 8.24
C THR A 327 -11.17 -19.69 9.77
N ASP A 328 -11.49 -18.50 10.24
CA ASP A 328 -11.61 -18.19 11.67
C ASP A 328 -12.69 -19.05 12.36
N LYS A 329 -13.78 -19.40 11.67
CA LYS A 329 -14.79 -20.31 12.19
C LYS A 329 -14.37 -21.79 12.22
N CYS A 330 -13.44 -22.19 11.36
CA CYS A 330 -12.93 -23.57 11.33
C CYS A 330 -11.88 -23.86 12.42
N PHE A 331 -11.20 -22.83 12.93
CA PHE A 331 -10.21 -22.98 14.03
C PHE A 331 -10.81 -22.77 15.42
N SER A 332 -12.12 -22.49 15.51
CA SER A 332 -12.89 -22.29 16.75
C SER A 332 -13.67 -23.53 17.19
N VAL A 333 -13.38 -24.73 16.64
CA VAL A 333 -14.02 -26.00 16.99
C VAL A 333 -13.02 -26.95 17.60
#